data_c2dbb39aef1b97bcbda9f8943ce5f855
#
_entry.id   c2dbb39aef1b97bcbda9f8943ce5f855
#
_cell.length_a   1.000
_cell.length_b   1.000
_cell.length_c   1.000
_cell.angle_alpha   90.00
_cell.angle_beta   90.00
_cell.angle_gamma   90.00
#
_symmetry.space_group_name_H-M   'P 1'
#
loop_
_entity.id
_entity.type
_entity.pdbx_description
1 polymer ?
#
loop_
_entity_poly.entity_id
_entity_poly.type
_entity_poly.pdbx_seq_one_letter_code
_entity_poly.pdbx_strand_id
1 'polypeptide(L)' 'MENKIYMLSTPSCTKCPIVKSQLAEKDVEVEYVNVEEDPDIAIEYGLMSVPAIIDNRNGEDKVFNGQGACMEFISKL' A
#
# COMPACT_ATOMS: atom_id res chain seq x y z
N MET A 1 -11.78 8.50 -10.12
CA MET A 1 -10.63 8.03 -9.37
C MET A 1 -9.66 7.30 -10.25
N GLU A 2 -8.39 7.52 -10.02
CA GLU A 2 -7.35 6.90 -10.81
C GLU A 2 -7.22 5.42 -10.45
N ASN A 3 -7.08 4.60 -11.47
CA ASN A 3 -6.93 3.16 -11.29
C ASN A 3 -5.47 2.84 -11.02
N LYS A 4 -5.06 2.91 -9.76
CA LYS A 4 -3.69 2.61 -9.41
C LYS A 4 -3.60 1.97 -8.03
N ILE A 5 -2.39 1.56 -7.70
CA ILE A 5 -2.10 0.94 -6.42
C ILE A 5 -1.52 2.02 -5.51
N TYR A 6 -2.00 2.05 -4.27
CA TYR A 6 -1.45 2.96 -3.24
C TYR A 6 -0.75 2.12 -2.19
N MET A 7 0.47 2.49 -1.86
CA MET A 7 1.18 1.84 -0.76
C MET A 7 1.38 2.84 0.37
N LEU A 8 0.81 2.52 1.52
CA LEU A 8 0.87 3.37 2.69
C LEU A 8 2.02 2.94 3.61
N SER A 9 2.80 3.91 4.05
CA SER A 9 3.95 3.64 4.89
C SER A 9 4.25 4.82 5.80
N THR A 10 5.18 4.61 6.74
CA THR A 10 5.70 5.69 7.58
C THR A 10 7.22 5.58 7.62
N PRO A 11 7.92 6.68 7.93
CA PRO A 11 9.39 6.62 8.04
C PRO A 11 9.89 5.69 9.13
N SER A 12 9.08 5.45 10.15
CA SER A 12 9.46 4.59 11.29
C SER A 12 9.08 3.13 11.09
N CYS A 13 8.41 2.80 10.00
CA CYS A 13 7.98 1.42 9.74
C CYS A 13 9.18 0.58 9.28
N THR A 14 9.53 -0.44 10.06
CA THR A 14 10.67 -1.29 9.73
C THR A 14 10.36 -2.29 8.63
N LYS A 15 9.10 -2.62 8.42
CA LYS A 15 8.68 -3.60 7.42
C LYS A 15 8.30 -2.97 6.09
N CYS A 16 8.03 -1.67 6.07
CA CYS A 16 7.65 -0.97 4.86
C CYS A 16 8.70 -1.00 3.75
N PRO A 17 10.00 -0.82 4.05
CA PRO A 17 11.01 -0.89 3.00
C PRO A 17 11.05 -2.22 2.28
N ILE A 18 10.78 -3.32 3.00
CA ILE A 18 10.76 -4.66 2.40
C ILE A 18 9.62 -4.77 1.39
N VAL A 19 8.43 -4.37 1.80
CA VAL A 19 7.25 -4.39 0.93
C VAL A 19 7.45 -3.45 -0.25
N LYS A 20 7.96 -2.26 0.01
CA LYS A 20 8.22 -1.26 -1.01
C LYS A 20 9.20 -1.76 -2.07
N SER A 21 10.26 -2.43 -1.63
CA SER A 21 11.28 -2.99 -2.52
C SER A 21 10.67 -4.07 -3.42
N GLN A 22 9.90 -4.97 -2.84
CA GLN A 22 9.25 -6.03 -3.60
C GLN A 22 8.25 -5.47 -4.61
N LEU A 23 7.48 -4.50 -4.19
CA LEU A 23 6.50 -3.89 -5.06
C LEU A 23 7.15 -3.11 -6.21
N ALA A 24 8.27 -2.48 -5.95
CA ALA A 24 9.01 -1.74 -6.97
C ALA A 24 9.59 -2.64 -8.06
N GLU A 25 9.78 -3.92 -7.78
CA GLU A 25 10.26 -4.88 -8.77
C GLU A 25 9.17 -5.27 -9.77
N LYS A 26 7.93 -4.97 -9.45
CA LYS A 26 6.81 -5.28 -10.34
C LYS A 26 6.56 -4.12 -11.30
N ASP A 27 6.13 -4.44 -12.49
CA ASP A 27 5.86 -3.44 -13.53
C ASP A 27 4.44 -2.90 -13.38
N VAL A 28 4.20 -2.21 -12.27
CA VAL A 28 2.88 -1.63 -11.98
C VAL A 28 3.08 -0.20 -11.47
N GLU A 29 2.07 0.63 -11.71
CA GLU A 29 2.10 1.99 -11.23
C GLU A 29 1.64 2.05 -9.78
N VAL A 30 2.49 2.58 -8.93
CA VAL A 30 2.23 2.64 -7.49
C VAL A 30 2.44 4.06 -7.00
N GLU A 31 1.51 4.55 -6.20
CA GLU A 31 1.69 5.81 -5.50
C GLU A 31 2.04 5.51 -4.05
N TYR A 32 3.19 5.99 -3.61
CA TYR A 32 3.65 5.78 -2.25
C TYR A 32 3.18 6.92 -1.37
N VAL A 33 2.46 6.59 -0.32
CA VAL A 33 1.88 7.57 0.59
C VAL A 33 2.52 7.46 1.96
N ASN A 34 3.02 8.60 2.48
CA ASN A 34 3.52 8.68 3.85
C ASN A 34 2.35 9.12 4.73
N VAL A 35 1.81 8.20 5.53
CA VAL A 35 0.60 8.49 6.32
C VAL A 35 0.86 9.45 7.49
N GLU A 36 2.11 9.72 7.80
CA GLU A 36 2.43 10.76 8.79
C GLU A 36 2.26 12.16 8.22
N GLU A 37 2.49 12.30 6.92
CA GLU A 37 2.30 13.58 6.24
C GLU A 37 0.89 13.70 5.66
N ASP A 38 0.33 12.58 5.21
CA ASP A 38 -0.98 12.55 4.57
C ASP A 38 -1.80 11.41 5.16
N PRO A 39 -2.40 11.60 6.34
CA PRO A 39 -3.16 10.54 6.99
C PRO A 39 -4.56 10.35 6.44
N ASP A 40 -5.04 11.24 5.57
CA ASP A 40 -6.42 11.23 5.11
C ASP A 40 -6.81 9.91 4.46
N ILE A 41 -5.94 9.36 3.62
CA ILE A 41 -6.26 8.11 2.93
C ILE A 41 -6.34 6.94 3.92
N ALA A 42 -5.47 6.92 4.92
CA ALA A 42 -5.53 5.88 5.95
C ALA A 42 -6.81 5.98 6.76
N ILE A 43 -7.22 7.18 7.10
CA ILE A 43 -8.45 7.41 7.85
C ILE A 43 -9.66 6.99 7.02
N GLU A 44 -9.67 7.34 5.74
CA GLU A 44 -10.77 7.01 4.84
C GLU A 44 -11.01 5.50 4.75
N TYR A 45 -9.95 4.72 4.74
CA TYR A 45 -10.07 3.26 4.65
C TYR A 45 -9.99 2.56 6.00
N GLY A 46 -9.93 3.31 7.09
CA GLY A 46 -9.88 2.74 8.42
C GLY A 46 -8.60 1.97 8.72
N LEU A 47 -7.51 2.34 8.10
CA LEU A 47 -6.24 1.66 8.27
C LEU A 47 -5.49 2.21 9.46
N MET A 48 -5.13 1.34 10.38
CA MET A 48 -4.48 1.74 11.63
C MET A 48 -3.03 1.25 11.73
N SER A 49 -2.56 0.54 10.72
CA SER A 49 -1.20 0.01 10.73
C SER A 49 -0.60 0.07 9.34
N VAL A 50 0.72 0.01 9.28
CA VAL A 50 1.48 -0.02 8.03
C VAL A 50 2.45 -1.21 8.10
N PRO A 51 2.88 -1.74 6.97
CA PRO A 51 2.53 -1.34 5.61
C PRO A 51 1.11 -1.73 5.22
N ALA A 52 0.53 -0.97 4.30
CA ALA A 52 -0.79 -1.27 3.77
C ALA A 52 -0.81 -0.97 2.28
N ILE A 53 -1.56 -1.74 1.53
CA ILE A 53 -1.71 -1.54 0.09
C ILE A 53 -3.20 -1.42 -0.22
N ILE A 54 -3.54 -0.46 -1.06
CA ILE A 54 -4.90 -0.29 -1.56
C ILE A 54 -4.83 -0.47 -3.07
N ASP A 55 -5.53 -1.47 -3.57
CA ASP A 55 -5.58 -1.76 -5.01
C ASP A 55 -6.90 -1.28 -5.58
N ASN A 56 -6.84 -0.24 -6.38
CA ASN A 56 -8.01 0.37 -7.00
C ASN A 56 -7.96 0.24 -8.53
N ARG A 57 -7.25 -0.73 -9.04
CA ARG A 57 -7.06 -0.85 -10.49
C ARG A 57 -8.32 -1.29 -11.24
N ASN A 58 -9.21 -1.97 -10.55
CA ASN A 58 -10.43 -2.51 -11.18
C ASN A 58 -11.68 -1.73 -10.83
N GLY A 59 -11.53 -0.53 -10.27
CA GLY A 59 -12.65 0.26 -9.83
C GLY A 59 -13.20 -0.17 -8.48
N GLU A 60 -12.63 -1.18 -7.87
CA GLU A 60 -12.98 -1.64 -6.53
C GLU A 60 -11.79 -1.44 -5.61
N ASP A 61 -12.05 -0.96 -4.41
CA ASP A 61 -11.01 -0.76 -3.41
C ASP A 61 -10.74 -2.07 -2.69
N LYS A 62 -9.59 -2.67 -2.96
CA LYS A 62 -9.15 -3.85 -2.23
C LYS A 62 -8.02 -3.44 -1.30
N VAL A 63 -8.18 -3.72 -0.03
CA VAL A 63 -7.24 -3.29 1.00
C VAL A 63 -6.48 -4.48 1.55
N PHE A 64 -5.17 -4.34 1.57
CA PHE A 64 -4.27 -5.35 2.13
C PHE A 64 -3.49 -4.69 3.25
N ASN A 65 -3.74 -5.12 4.48
CA ASN A 65 -3.15 -4.50 5.66
C ASN A 65 -2.17 -5.45 6.33
N GLY A 66 -0.97 -4.96 6.56
CA GLY A 66 0.10 -5.74 7.18
C GLY A 66 1.05 -6.34 6.17
N GLN A 67 2.25 -6.68 6.62
CA GLN A 67 3.30 -7.20 5.75
C GLN A 67 2.87 -8.48 5.03
N GLY A 68 2.26 -9.41 5.74
CA GLY A 68 1.87 -10.69 5.15
C GLY A 68 0.87 -10.52 4.01
N ALA A 69 -0.15 -9.71 4.25
CA ALA A 69 -1.17 -9.45 3.23
C ALA A 69 -0.58 -8.72 2.02
N CYS A 70 0.29 -7.75 2.28
CA CYS A 70 0.94 -7.00 1.21
C CYS A 70 1.83 -7.90 0.35
N MET A 71 2.61 -8.77 0.99
CA MET A 71 3.48 -9.68 0.26
C MET A 71 2.69 -10.69 -0.56
N GLU A 72 1.57 -11.17 -0.01
CA GLU A 72 0.69 -12.06 -0.75
C GLU A 72 0.13 -11.37 -1.99
N PHE A 73 -0.31 -10.13 -1.85
CA PHE A 73 -0.80 -9.36 -2.98
C PHE A 73 0.29 -9.20 -4.05
N ILE A 74 1.50 -8.85 -3.64
CA ILE A 74 2.62 -8.65 -4.56
C ILE A 74 2.94 -9.94 -5.31
N SER A 75 2.87 -11.07 -4.64
CA SER A 75 3.18 -12.36 -5.27
C SER A 75 2.21 -12.72 -6.39
N LYS A 76 1.04 -12.10 -6.40
CA LYS A 76 0.05 -12.34 -7.44
C LYS A 76 0.13 -11.35 -8.60
N LEU A 77 1.01 -10.38 -8.50
CA LEU A 77 1.22 -9.44 -9.60
C LEU A 77 2.07 -10.05 -10.79
#